data_49dbb64fc0bf908d96f30d433606a358
#
_entry.id   49dbb64fc0bf908d96f30d433606a358
#
_cell.length_a   1.000
_cell.length_b   1.000
_cell.length_c   1.000
_cell.angle_alpha   90.00
_cell.angle_beta   90.00
_cell.angle_gamma   90.00
#
_symmetry.space_group_name_H-M   'P 1'
#
loop_
_entity.id
_entity.type
_entity.pdbx_description
1 polymer ?
#
loop_
_entity_poly.entity_id
_entity_poly.type
_entity_poly.pdbx_seq_one_letter_code
_entity_poly.pdbx_strand_id
1 'polypeptide(L)'
;MASSTSLQHFAPPARASTRREPARRRLTVMAAVTPATEAAAAGVAEERLEPRVEEREGGYWVLKEKYREGINPQEKVKLAKEPMSLVLEDGIRDLAAKSMEEIDASKVHKDDIDVRLKWLGLFHRRKHQCESLRSPSLYRSYGRFMMRLKLPNGVTTSEQTRYLASVVEGYGKDGCADVTTRQNWQIRGVTLPDVPAIMQGLDRVGLTSLQSGMDNVRNPVGNPLAGIDPHEIVDTRPYTNLLSAFVTANSRGNLAFTNLPRKWNVCVVGSHDLYEHPHINDLAYMPTIKDGRFGFNLLVGGFFSPKRCAEAVPLDAWVPSDDVIPVCKAILEAYRDLGTRGNRQKTRMMWLIDELVSFSSSSLLLPDL
;
A
#
# COMPACT_ATOMS: atom_id res chain seq x y z
N MET A 1 8.34 -64.42 -9.53
CA MET A 1 9.74 -64.14 -9.15
C MET A 1 9.90 -62.64 -9.08
N ALA A 2 9.95 -62.11 -7.88
CA ALA A 2 10.06 -60.70 -7.62
C ALA A 2 11.53 -60.34 -7.41
N SER A 3 12.02 -59.31 -8.11
CA SER A 3 13.36 -58.76 -7.89
C SER A 3 13.20 -57.35 -7.29
N SER A 4 13.62 -57.24 -6.05
CA SER A 4 13.70 -55.98 -5.30
C SER A 4 15.01 -55.27 -5.62
N THR A 5 14.95 -54.04 -6.11
CA THR A 5 16.10 -53.17 -6.28
C THR A 5 16.08 -52.10 -5.20
N SER A 6 17.08 -52.15 -4.33
CA SER A 6 17.30 -51.20 -3.23
C SER A 6 17.83 -49.86 -3.78
N LEU A 7 17.21 -48.75 -3.39
CA LEU A 7 17.70 -47.40 -3.59
C LEU A 7 18.70 -47.04 -2.48
N GLN A 8 19.95 -46.85 -2.87
CA GLN A 8 20.98 -46.30 -2.01
C GLN A 8 20.87 -44.80 -1.87
N HIS A 9 20.80 -44.31 -0.62
CA HIS A 9 20.92 -42.90 -0.28
C HIS A 9 22.32 -42.36 -0.53
N PHE A 10 22.44 -41.36 -1.39
CA PHE A 10 23.64 -40.52 -1.48
C PHE A 10 23.48 -39.29 -0.59
N ALA A 11 24.29 -39.18 0.45
CA ALA A 11 24.46 -37.97 1.21
C ALA A 11 25.58 -37.11 0.60
N PRO A 12 25.40 -35.79 0.40
CA PRO A 12 26.49 -34.94 -0.07
C PRO A 12 27.44 -34.56 1.06
N PRO A 13 28.73 -34.33 0.75
CA PRO A 13 29.75 -34.02 1.76
C PRO A 13 29.58 -32.60 2.33
N ALA A 14 29.73 -32.47 3.63
CA ALA A 14 29.73 -31.21 4.37
C ALA A 14 30.93 -30.34 3.94
N ARG A 15 30.67 -29.19 3.33
CA ARG A 15 31.66 -28.12 3.14
C ARG A 15 31.55 -27.14 4.33
N ALA A 16 32.60 -27.15 5.16
CA ALA A 16 32.82 -26.10 6.15
C ALA A 16 33.16 -24.78 5.43
N SER A 17 32.25 -23.81 5.45
CA SER A 17 32.46 -22.45 5.02
C SER A 17 32.41 -21.53 6.23
N THR A 18 33.55 -21.07 6.70
CA THR A 18 33.67 -20.00 7.69
C THR A 18 33.32 -18.67 7.00
N ARG A 19 32.06 -18.34 6.87
CA ARG A 19 31.62 -16.98 6.58
C ARG A 19 31.41 -16.24 7.89
N ARG A 20 32.22 -15.20 8.11
CA ARG A 20 31.98 -14.18 9.14
C ARG A 20 30.60 -13.55 8.87
N GLU A 21 29.67 -13.71 9.80
CA GLU A 21 28.42 -12.97 9.78
C GLU A 21 28.67 -11.46 9.90
N PRO A 22 28.03 -10.63 9.08
CA PRO A 22 28.03 -9.19 9.34
C PRO A 22 27.25 -8.92 10.61
N ALA A 23 27.80 -8.10 11.50
CA ALA A 23 27.20 -7.69 12.75
C ALA A 23 25.77 -7.18 12.50
N ARG A 24 24.76 -7.91 12.95
CA ARG A 24 23.36 -7.49 12.97
C ARG A 24 23.25 -6.30 13.92
N ARG A 25 23.09 -5.09 13.38
CA ARG A 25 22.65 -3.93 14.14
C ARG A 25 21.21 -4.17 14.58
N ARG A 26 21.02 -4.54 15.84
CA ARG A 26 19.72 -4.53 16.50
C ARG A 26 19.33 -3.08 16.76
N LEU A 27 18.20 -2.64 16.23
CA LEU A 27 17.52 -1.45 16.71
C LEU A 27 16.83 -1.83 18.03
N THR A 28 17.44 -1.48 19.13
CA THR A 28 16.80 -1.58 20.44
C THR A 28 16.06 -0.26 20.67
N VAL A 29 14.79 -0.20 20.33
CA VAL A 29 13.90 0.83 20.86
C VAL A 29 13.55 0.35 22.26
N MET A 30 14.31 0.81 23.24
CA MET A 30 14.07 0.51 24.66
C MET A 30 12.80 1.24 25.12
N ALA A 31 11.66 0.56 25.06
CA ALA A 31 10.56 0.84 25.97
C ALA A 31 10.69 -0.14 27.15
N ALA A 32 11.64 0.13 28.04
CA ALA A 32 11.70 -0.54 29.34
C ALA A 32 10.63 0.09 30.24
N VAL A 33 9.47 -0.54 30.35
CA VAL A 33 8.57 -0.30 31.47
C VAL A 33 9.06 -1.20 32.63
N THR A 34 9.94 -0.66 33.42
CA THR A 34 10.19 -1.15 34.78
C THR A 34 9.34 -0.33 35.75
N PRO A 35 8.63 -0.96 36.69
CA PRO A 35 7.95 -0.24 37.79
C PRO A 35 9.02 0.18 38.80
N ALA A 36 9.52 1.38 38.68
CA ALA A 36 10.41 1.98 39.69
C ALA A 36 9.96 3.40 39.96
N THR A 37 9.44 3.58 41.16
CA THR A 37 9.40 4.79 41.99
C THR A 37 8.92 6.08 41.35
N GLU A 38 7.75 6.51 41.81
CA GLU A 38 7.05 7.78 41.59
C GLU A 38 7.80 9.07 41.98
N ALA A 39 9.11 9.09 42.01
CA ALA A 39 9.86 10.22 42.55
C ALA A 39 10.88 10.88 41.58
N ALA A 40 10.89 10.52 40.29
CA ALA A 40 11.86 11.12 39.35
C ALA A 40 11.28 11.52 37.99
N ALA A 41 9.99 11.73 37.85
CA ALA A 41 9.34 12.11 36.59
C ALA A 41 9.00 13.62 36.53
N ALA A 42 9.85 14.47 37.06
CA ALA A 42 9.72 15.92 36.89
C ALA A 42 10.86 16.40 35.99
N GLY A 43 10.59 16.57 34.68
CA GLY A 43 11.37 17.52 33.89
C GLY A 43 12.04 17.10 32.59
N VAL A 44 11.64 16.02 31.91
CA VAL A 44 11.95 15.91 30.47
C VAL A 44 10.60 15.89 29.75
N ALA A 45 10.18 17.05 29.26
CA ALA A 45 9.10 17.11 28.29
C ALA A 45 9.55 16.29 27.07
N GLU A 46 8.98 15.10 26.89
CA GLU A 46 9.07 14.36 25.62
C GLU A 46 8.69 15.35 24.53
N GLU A 47 9.64 15.81 23.75
CA GLU A 47 9.40 16.67 22.61
C GLU A 47 8.61 15.88 21.57
N ARG A 48 7.27 15.86 21.73
CA ARG A 48 6.37 15.19 20.82
C ARG A 48 6.53 15.84 19.46
N LEU A 49 6.94 15.02 18.49
CA LEU A 49 7.02 15.46 17.11
C LEU A 49 5.67 16.04 16.68
N GLU A 50 5.68 17.32 16.30
CA GLU A 50 4.45 18.00 15.92
C GLU A 50 3.88 17.44 14.60
N PRO A 51 2.56 17.12 14.56
CA PRO A 51 1.92 16.70 13.31
C PRO A 51 2.06 17.78 12.22
N ARG A 52 2.51 17.37 11.05
CA ARG A 52 2.68 18.25 9.86
C ARG A 52 1.35 18.54 9.15
N VAL A 53 0.30 17.82 9.48
CA VAL A 53 -1.03 17.93 8.86
C VAL A 53 -2.08 18.41 9.85
N GLU A 54 -3.16 18.92 9.31
CA GLU A 54 -4.37 19.34 10.01
C GLU A 54 -5.59 18.73 9.34
N GLU A 55 -6.65 18.49 10.10
CA GLU A 55 -7.91 17.99 9.60
C GLU A 55 -8.77 19.15 9.09
N ARG A 56 -9.33 18.99 7.88
CA ARG A 56 -10.35 19.86 7.33
C ARG A 56 -11.74 19.34 7.67
N GLU A 57 -12.73 20.22 7.61
CA GLU A 57 -14.13 19.85 7.68
C GLU A 57 -14.43 18.68 6.73
N GLY A 58 -15.10 17.64 7.23
CA GLY A 58 -15.36 16.41 6.48
C GLY A 58 -14.34 15.28 6.68
N GLY A 59 -13.28 15.48 7.49
CA GLY A 59 -12.34 14.41 7.85
C GLY A 59 -11.16 14.23 6.88
N TYR A 60 -10.94 15.17 5.96
CA TYR A 60 -9.83 15.15 5.03
C TYR A 60 -8.60 15.88 5.58
N TRP A 61 -7.44 15.23 5.59
CA TRP A 61 -6.21 15.73 6.18
C TRP A 61 -5.32 16.40 5.15
N VAL A 62 -4.84 17.61 5.45
CA VAL A 62 -3.98 18.42 4.57
C VAL A 62 -2.76 18.93 5.30
N LEU A 63 -1.71 19.27 4.55
CA LEU A 63 -0.48 19.84 5.08
C LEU A 63 -0.75 21.23 5.68
N LYS A 64 -0.29 21.47 6.92
CA LYS A 64 -0.34 22.76 7.59
C LYS A 64 0.43 23.82 6.81
N GLU A 65 0.01 25.07 6.90
CA GLU A 65 0.58 26.19 6.12
C GLU A 65 2.08 26.33 6.27
N LYS A 66 2.58 26.24 7.48
CA LYS A 66 4.03 26.35 7.78
C LYS A 66 4.92 25.30 7.09
N TYR A 67 4.35 24.21 6.60
CA TYR A 67 5.08 23.15 5.89
C TYR A 67 4.85 23.16 4.37
N ARG A 68 4.19 24.19 3.82
CA ARG A 68 3.83 24.24 2.38
C ARG A 68 4.94 24.75 1.48
N GLU A 69 6.02 25.28 2.05
CA GLU A 69 7.18 25.69 1.27
C GLU A 69 7.88 24.46 0.66
N GLY A 70 8.27 24.56 -0.62
CA GLY A 70 9.00 23.50 -1.32
C GLY A 70 8.23 22.18 -1.56
N ILE A 71 6.90 22.16 -1.37
CA ILE A 71 6.09 20.95 -1.59
C ILE A 71 6.06 20.53 -3.07
N ASN A 72 5.93 19.22 -3.27
CA ASN A 72 5.85 18.65 -4.62
C ASN A 72 4.53 18.98 -5.34
N PRO A 73 4.50 18.93 -6.69
CA PRO A 73 3.31 19.31 -7.48
C PRO A 73 2.05 18.54 -7.13
N GLN A 74 2.16 17.24 -6.80
CA GLN A 74 1.00 16.44 -6.42
C GLN A 74 0.41 16.90 -5.07
N GLU A 75 1.26 17.31 -4.14
CA GLU A 75 0.81 17.85 -2.86
C GLU A 75 0.08 19.19 -3.04
N LYS A 76 0.51 20.05 -3.97
CA LYS A 76 -0.22 21.28 -4.33
C LYS A 76 -1.64 20.98 -4.79
N VAL A 77 -1.84 19.94 -5.61
CA VAL A 77 -3.18 19.52 -6.06
C VAL A 77 -4.05 19.06 -4.88
N LYS A 78 -3.47 18.29 -3.96
CA LYS A 78 -4.18 17.81 -2.75
C LYS A 78 -4.61 18.94 -1.81
N LEU A 79 -3.87 20.05 -1.79
CA LEU A 79 -4.26 21.25 -1.04
C LEU A 79 -5.43 22.00 -1.70
N ALA A 80 -5.44 22.03 -3.04
CA ALA A 80 -6.43 22.78 -3.80
C ALA A 80 -7.75 22.01 -4.00
N LYS A 81 -7.68 20.68 -4.14
CA LYS A 81 -8.82 19.84 -4.51
C LYS A 81 -8.84 18.57 -3.67
N GLU A 82 -9.96 18.30 -3.04
CA GLU A 82 -10.18 17.05 -2.32
C GLU A 82 -10.24 15.87 -3.30
N PRO A 83 -9.39 14.83 -3.12
CA PRO A 83 -9.34 13.70 -4.05
C PRO A 83 -10.66 12.95 -4.20
N MET A 84 -11.34 12.71 -3.07
CA MET A 84 -12.56 11.91 -3.03
C MET A 84 -13.81 12.65 -3.51
N SER A 85 -13.74 13.97 -3.74
CA SER A 85 -14.88 14.74 -4.25
C SER A 85 -15.36 14.31 -5.64
N LEU A 86 -14.55 13.54 -6.38
CA LEU A 86 -14.97 12.91 -7.65
C LEU A 86 -15.78 11.63 -7.49
N VAL A 87 -15.86 11.08 -6.29
CA VAL A 87 -16.64 9.85 -6.00
C VAL A 87 -18.14 10.13 -6.06
N LEU A 88 -18.54 11.39 -5.86
CA LEU A 88 -19.92 11.81 -6.10
C LEU A 88 -20.23 11.55 -7.58
N GLU A 89 -21.29 10.78 -7.83
CA GLU A 89 -21.73 10.38 -9.19
C GLU A 89 -21.74 11.55 -10.17
N ASP A 90 -22.13 12.75 -9.69
CA ASP A 90 -22.17 13.95 -10.47
C ASP A 90 -20.80 14.42 -10.95
N GLY A 91 -19.77 14.32 -10.12
CA GLY A 91 -18.40 14.73 -10.48
C GLY A 91 -17.79 13.88 -11.60
N ILE A 92 -18.01 12.55 -11.59
CA ILE A 92 -17.55 11.66 -12.65
C ILE A 92 -18.41 11.83 -13.90
N ARG A 93 -19.72 11.99 -13.73
CA ARG A 93 -20.68 12.21 -14.83
C ARG A 93 -20.39 13.51 -15.55
N ASP A 94 -20.10 14.59 -14.82
CA ASP A 94 -19.67 15.88 -15.38
C ASP A 94 -18.36 15.80 -16.15
N LEU A 95 -17.37 15.07 -15.63
CA LEU A 95 -16.12 14.82 -16.34
C LEU A 95 -16.34 14.00 -17.62
N ALA A 96 -17.23 13.01 -17.56
CA ALA A 96 -17.62 12.20 -18.71
C ALA A 96 -18.33 13.03 -19.79
N ALA A 97 -19.31 13.84 -19.41
CA ALA A 97 -20.06 14.70 -20.34
C ALA A 97 -19.16 15.71 -21.08
N LYS A 98 -18.13 16.22 -20.41
CA LYS A 98 -17.18 17.19 -20.97
C LYS A 98 -16.13 16.58 -21.90
N SER A 99 -16.01 15.25 -21.97
CA SER A 99 -14.85 14.60 -22.60
C SER A 99 -15.18 13.58 -23.67
N MET A 100 -16.45 13.46 -24.12
CA MET A 100 -16.92 12.22 -24.72
C MET A 100 -16.56 11.95 -26.18
N GLU A 101 -16.46 12.92 -27.01
CA GLU A 101 -16.13 12.69 -28.43
C GLU A 101 -14.63 12.74 -28.70
N GLU A 102 -13.95 13.46 -27.86
CA GLU A 102 -12.50 13.57 -27.86
C GLU A 102 -12.10 13.60 -26.39
N ILE A 103 -11.56 12.50 -25.84
CA ILE A 103 -10.72 12.66 -24.65
C ILE A 103 -9.43 13.33 -25.11
N ASP A 104 -9.58 14.51 -25.57
CA ASP A 104 -8.51 15.46 -25.65
C ASP A 104 -8.17 15.78 -24.19
N ALA A 105 -6.94 15.41 -23.79
CA ALA A 105 -6.43 15.74 -22.47
C ALA A 105 -6.50 17.26 -22.17
N SER A 106 -6.79 18.09 -23.18
CA SER A 106 -7.05 19.52 -23.06
C SER A 106 -8.40 19.85 -22.42
N LYS A 107 -9.41 18.97 -22.49
CA LYS A 107 -10.76 19.23 -21.96
C LYS A 107 -10.94 18.77 -20.51
N VAL A 108 -10.19 17.75 -20.07
CA VAL A 108 -10.16 17.32 -18.66
C VAL A 108 -8.97 17.97 -17.97
N HIS A 109 -9.21 18.63 -16.86
CA HIS A 109 -8.14 19.33 -16.15
C HIS A 109 -7.01 18.36 -15.79
N LYS A 110 -5.76 18.76 -16.07
CA LYS A 110 -4.58 17.91 -15.85
C LYS A 110 -4.49 17.35 -14.42
N ASP A 111 -4.88 18.13 -13.44
CA ASP A 111 -4.87 17.72 -12.04
C ASP A 111 -5.87 16.59 -11.76
N ASP A 112 -7.01 16.59 -12.46
CA ASP A 112 -7.99 15.52 -12.32
C ASP A 112 -7.45 14.22 -12.91
N ILE A 113 -6.83 14.27 -14.10
CA ILE A 113 -6.21 13.11 -14.73
C ILE A 113 -4.99 12.61 -13.94
N ASP A 114 -4.12 13.50 -13.52
CA ASP A 114 -2.84 13.12 -12.94
C ASP A 114 -2.95 12.75 -11.45
N VAL A 115 -3.96 13.24 -10.76
CA VAL A 115 -4.12 13.06 -9.31
C VAL A 115 -5.47 12.46 -8.96
N ARG A 116 -6.59 13.18 -9.13
CA ARG A 116 -7.90 12.82 -8.57
C ARG A 116 -8.47 11.51 -9.12
N LEU A 117 -8.44 11.27 -10.43
CA LEU A 117 -8.90 10.01 -11.02
C LEU A 117 -8.13 8.79 -10.50
N LYS A 118 -6.85 8.97 -10.11
CA LYS A 118 -6.06 7.87 -9.55
C LYS A 118 -6.49 7.45 -8.14
N TRP A 119 -7.19 8.30 -7.38
CA TRP A 119 -7.87 7.90 -6.13
C TRP A 119 -9.01 6.94 -6.40
N LEU A 120 -9.68 7.10 -7.54
CA LEU A 120 -10.72 6.18 -8.03
C LEU A 120 -10.14 4.90 -8.66
N GLY A 121 -8.82 4.77 -8.72
CA GLY A 121 -8.15 3.66 -9.38
C GLY A 121 -7.98 3.81 -10.88
N LEU A 122 -8.28 4.98 -11.46
CA LEU A 122 -8.20 5.24 -12.89
C LEU A 122 -6.85 5.86 -13.26
N PHE A 123 -6.20 5.26 -14.25
CA PHE A 123 -4.90 5.69 -14.76
C PHE A 123 -4.99 5.91 -16.26
N HIS A 124 -4.87 7.17 -16.66
CA HIS A 124 -4.91 7.55 -18.08
C HIS A 124 -3.60 7.22 -18.79
N ARG A 125 -3.67 6.73 -20.04
CA ARG A 125 -2.51 6.52 -20.89
C ARG A 125 -2.25 7.81 -21.67
N ARG A 126 -1.09 8.42 -21.48
CA ARG A 126 -0.73 9.69 -22.16
C ARG A 126 -0.39 9.46 -23.63
N LYS A 127 -0.76 10.40 -24.50
CA LYS A 127 -0.47 10.39 -25.94
C LYS A 127 1.02 10.19 -26.25
N HIS A 128 1.90 10.89 -25.52
CA HIS A 128 3.36 10.79 -25.69
C HIS A 128 3.94 9.39 -25.43
N GLN A 129 3.29 8.58 -24.60
CA GLN A 129 3.71 7.19 -24.40
C GLN A 129 3.35 6.28 -25.57
N CYS A 130 2.37 6.72 -26.38
CA CYS A 130 1.92 5.99 -27.56
C CYS A 130 2.75 6.36 -28.81
N GLU A 131 3.18 7.63 -28.93
CA GLU A 131 3.96 8.13 -30.06
C GLU A 131 5.37 7.53 -30.13
N SER A 132 5.99 7.27 -28.97
CA SER A 132 7.35 6.71 -28.91
C SER A 132 7.43 5.25 -29.36
N LEU A 133 6.33 4.52 -29.45
CA LEU A 133 6.30 3.07 -29.69
C LEU A 133 5.94 2.69 -31.14
N ARG A 134 5.73 3.63 -32.05
CA ARG A 134 5.44 3.43 -33.49
C ARG A 134 4.43 2.32 -33.83
N SER A 135 3.58 1.90 -32.87
CA SER A 135 2.61 0.83 -33.07
C SER A 135 1.20 1.40 -33.25
N PRO A 136 0.51 1.11 -34.36
CA PRO A 136 -0.87 1.55 -34.59
C PRO A 136 -1.86 1.06 -33.53
N SER A 137 -1.58 -0.07 -32.87
CA SER A 137 -2.42 -0.62 -31.78
C SER A 137 -2.37 0.23 -30.52
N LEU A 138 -1.29 1.00 -30.31
CA LEU A 138 -1.13 1.87 -29.15
C LEU A 138 -1.83 3.23 -29.31
N TYR A 139 -2.02 3.68 -30.58
CA TYR A 139 -2.86 4.85 -30.87
C TYR A 139 -4.33 4.62 -30.50
N ARG A 140 -4.83 3.39 -30.65
CA ARG A 140 -6.20 3.02 -30.28
C ARG A 140 -6.47 3.07 -28.78
N SER A 141 -5.44 3.07 -27.95
CA SER A 141 -5.59 3.16 -26.49
C SER A 141 -5.57 4.59 -25.93
N TYR A 142 -5.46 5.60 -26.82
CA TYR A 142 -5.61 7.00 -26.43
C TYR A 142 -7.06 7.27 -25.99
N GLY A 143 -7.20 7.92 -24.84
CA GLY A 143 -8.53 8.13 -24.26
C GLY A 143 -9.06 6.95 -23.44
N ARG A 144 -8.32 5.84 -23.38
CA ARG A 144 -8.65 4.70 -22.56
C ARG A 144 -7.90 4.76 -21.21
N PHE A 145 -8.56 4.23 -20.20
CA PHE A 145 -8.03 4.14 -18.84
C PHE A 145 -7.71 2.70 -18.48
N MET A 146 -6.79 2.57 -17.53
CA MET A 146 -6.61 1.37 -16.74
C MET A 146 -7.31 1.59 -15.39
N MET A 147 -8.25 0.73 -15.03
CA MET A 147 -8.88 0.71 -13.71
C MET A 147 -8.23 -0.37 -12.86
N ARG A 148 -7.74 0.00 -11.69
CA ARG A 148 -7.16 -0.92 -10.73
C ARG A 148 -8.16 -1.22 -9.63
N LEU A 149 -8.32 -2.51 -9.32
CA LEU A 149 -9.22 -2.98 -8.28
C LEU A 149 -8.46 -3.28 -7.00
N LYS A 150 -9.17 -3.32 -5.87
CA LYS A 150 -8.68 -3.91 -4.62
C LYS A 150 -9.24 -5.31 -4.50
N LEU A 151 -8.33 -6.26 -4.29
CA LEU A 151 -8.62 -7.69 -4.13
C LEU A 151 -7.71 -8.21 -3.01
N PRO A 152 -8.14 -8.06 -1.75
CA PRO A 152 -7.33 -8.49 -0.61
C PRO A 152 -6.98 -9.96 -0.76
N ASN A 153 -5.71 -10.30 -0.56
CA ASN A 153 -5.14 -11.65 -0.77
C ASN A 153 -5.31 -12.20 -2.21
N GLY A 154 -5.75 -11.40 -3.16
CA GLY A 154 -5.99 -11.86 -4.54
C GLY A 154 -7.20 -12.79 -4.70
N VAL A 155 -8.03 -12.93 -3.68
CA VAL A 155 -9.19 -13.84 -3.72
C VAL A 155 -10.32 -13.20 -4.51
N THR A 156 -10.89 -13.98 -5.44
CA THR A 156 -12.08 -13.63 -6.21
C THR A 156 -13.09 -14.76 -6.19
N THR A 157 -14.38 -14.41 -6.18
CA THR A 157 -15.48 -15.37 -6.39
C THR A 157 -15.74 -15.56 -7.89
N SER A 158 -16.44 -16.64 -8.23
CA SER A 158 -16.87 -16.86 -9.62
C SER A 158 -17.82 -15.77 -10.11
N GLU A 159 -18.66 -15.20 -9.24
CA GLU A 159 -19.54 -14.08 -9.55
C GLU A 159 -18.74 -12.82 -9.88
N GLN A 160 -17.79 -12.45 -9.03
CA GLN A 160 -16.87 -11.34 -9.27
C GLN A 160 -16.12 -11.51 -10.59
N THR A 161 -15.57 -12.70 -10.84
CA THR A 161 -14.82 -12.99 -12.06
C THR A 161 -15.69 -12.86 -13.30
N ARG A 162 -16.94 -13.38 -13.28
CA ARG A 162 -17.89 -13.21 -14.41
C ARG A 162 -18.25 -11.76 -14.66
N TYR A 163 -18.46 -10.97 -13.60
CA TYR A 163 -18.70 -9.55 -13.75
C TYR A 163 -17.49 -8.84 -14.41
N LEU A 164 -16.27 -9.10 -13.92
CA LEU A 164 -15.06 -8.52 -14.50
C LEU A 164 -14.86 -8.94 -15.95
N ALA A 165 -15.16 -10.21 -16.31
CA ALA A 165 -15.11 -10.69 -17.68
C ALA A 165 -16.08 -9.90 -18.58
N SER A 166 -17.34 -9.70 -18.14
CA SER A 166 -18.33 -8.93 -18.92
C SER A 166 -17.89 -7.48 -19.16
N VAL A 167 -17.23 -6.86 -18.20
CA VAL A 167 -16.66 -5.51 -18.39
C VAL A 167 -15.55 -5.51 -19.44
N VAL A 168 -14.64 -6.49 -19.37
CA VAL A 168 -13.52 -6.62 -20.33
C VAL A 168 -14.02 -6.92 -21.75
N GLU A 169 -14.98 -7.84 -21.89
CA GLU A 169 -15.59 -8.19 -23.17
C GLU A 169 -16.22 -6.98 -23.88
N GLY A 170 -16.84 -6.06 -23.12
CA GLY A 170 -17.45 -4.85 -23.65
C GLY A 170 -16.47 -3.94 -24.40
N TYR A 171 -15.18 -4.07 -24.16
CA TYR A 171 -14.13 -3.29 -24.85
C TYR A 171 -13.46 -4.04 -26.01
N GLY A 172 -13.82 -5.28 -26.27
CA GLY A 172 -13.32 -6.07 -27.40
C GLY A 172 -11.78 -6.11 -27.44
N LYS A 173 -11.20 -5.68 -28.56
CA LYS A 173 -9.74 -5.69 -28.78
C LYS A 173 -8.96 -4.74 -27.84
N ASP A 174 -9.62 -3.75 -27.27
CA ASP A 174 -9.02 -2.78 -26.35
C ASP A 174 -9.11 -3.23 -24.88
N GLY A 175 -9.93 -4.25 -24.62
CA GLY A 175 -10.16 -4.81 -23.30
C GLY A 175 -9.14 -5.90 -22.93
N CYS A 176 -8.54 -5.80 -21.78
CA CYS A 176 -7.80 -6.91 -21.15
C CYS A 176 -7.75 -6.72 -19.64
N ALA A 177 -7.41 -7.78 -18.93
CA ALA A 177 -7.20 -7.74 -17.49
C ALA A 177 -5.80 -8.27 -17.16
N ASP A 178 -5.08 -7.54 -16.32
CA ASP A 178 -3.78 -7.98 -15.78
C ASP A 178 -3.95 -8.35 -14.29
N VAL A 179 -3.35 -9.45 -13.88
CA VAL A 179 -3.11 -9.77 -12.48
C VAL A 179 -1.73 -9.24 -12.09
N THR A 180 -1.64 -8.58 -10.95
CA THR A 180 -0.38 -7.95 -10.53
C THR A 180 0.31 -8.72 -9.40
N THR A 181 1.59 -8.44 -9.19
CA THR A 181 2.37 -8.97 -8.05
C THR A 181 1.84 -8.51 -6.67
N ARG A 182 0.92 -7.53 -6.64
CA ARG A 182 0.18 -7.16 -5.43
C ARG A 182 -1.21 -7.80 -5.38
N GLN A 183 -1.41 -8.91 -6.09
CA GLN A 183 -2.63 -9.71 -6.03
C GLN A 183 -3.91 -8.93 -6.41
N ASN A 184 -3.79 -7.83 -7.15
CA ASN A 184 -4.96 -7.09 -7.63
C ASN A 184 -5.09 -7.15 -9.14
N TRP A 185 -6.29 -6.87 -9.63
CA TRP A 185 -6.56 -6.82 -11.06
C TRP A 185 -6.51 -5.40 -11.58
N GLN A 186 -6.11 -5.27 -12.85
CA GLN A 186 -6.11 -4.03 -13.61
C GLN A 186 -6.88 -4.27 -14.90
N ILE A 187 -8.04 -3.66 -15.04
CA ILE A 187 -8.85 -3.70 -16.26
C ILE A 187 -8.38 -2.58 -17.18
N ARG A 188 -8.06 -2.91 -18.40
CA ARG A 188 -7.68 -1.95 -19.45
C ARG A 188 -8.80 -1.77 -20.47
N GLY A 189 -8.78 -0.63 -21.15
CA GLY A 189 -9.77 -0.29 -22.17
C GLY A 189 -10.92 0.57 -21.65
N VAL A 190 -11.00 0.80 -20.34
CA VAL A 190 -12.09 1.56 -19.70
C VAL A 190 -12.20 2.96 -20.27
N THR A 191 -13.41 3.37 -20.64
CA THR A 191 -13.72 4.75 -21.02
C THR A 191 -14.29 5.53 -19.84
N LEU A 192 -14.10 6.83 -19.82
CA LEU A 192 -14.54 7.65 -18.67
C LEU A 192 -16.07 7.59 -18.45
N PRO A 193 -16.93 7.57 -19.49
CA PRO A 193 -18.37 7.43 -19.32
C PRO A 193 -18.84 6.14 -18.68
N ASP A 194 -18.11 5.06 -18.90
CA ASP A 194 -18.48 3.75 -18.38
C ASP A 194 -18.15 3.62 -16.89
N VAL A 195 -17.26 4.50 -16.37
CA VAL A 195 -16.75 4.43 -14.98
C VAL A 195 -17.86 4.38 -13.95
N PRO A 196 -18.91 5.24 -13.97
CA PRO A 196 -19.98 5.18 -12.98
C PRO A 196 -20.70 3.84 -12.98
N ALA A 197 -21.04 3.30 -14.15
CA ALA A 197 -21.70 2.01 -14.28
C ALA A 197 -20.81 0.85 -13.82
N ILE A 198 -19.51 0.89 -14.14
CA ILE A 198 -18.53 -0.09 -13.70
C ILE A 198 -18.40 -0.06 -12.18
N MET A 199 -18.28 1.13 -11.57
CA MET A 199 -18.17 1.26 -10.11
C MET A 199 -19.41 0.74 -9.38
N GLN A 200 -20.61 1.04 -9.88
CA GLN A 200 -21.86 0.47 -9.34
C GLN A 200 -21.91 -1.06 -9.48
N GLY A 201 -21.41 -1.59 -10.59
CA GLY A 201 -21.33 -3.04 -10.80
C GLY A 201 -20.30 -3.69 -9.88
N LEU A 202 -19.17 -3.05 -9.63
CA LEU A 202 -18.17 -3.51 -8.66
C LEU A 202 -18.76 -3.56 -7.24
N ASP A 203 -19.48 -2.52 -6.83
CA ASP A 203 -20.13 -2.46 -5.52
C ASP A 203 -21.13 -3.61 -5.33
N ARG A 204 -21.96 -3.89 -6.34
CA ARG A 204 -22.92 -5.00 -6.30
C ARG A 204 -22.27 -6.37 -6.06
N VAL A 205 -21.04 -6.58 -6.55
CA VAL A 205 -20.30 -7.84 -6.34
C VAL A 205 -19.28 -7.73 -5.19
N GLY A 206 -19.33 -6.66 -4.38
CA GLY A 206 -18.47 -6.48 -3.22
C GLY A 206 -17.01 -6.15 -3.57
N LEU A 207 -16.76 -5.55 -4.72
CA LEU A 207 -15.44 -5.07 -5.16
C LEU A 207 -15.36 -3.55 -5.16
N THR A 208 -14.16 -3.01 -5.16
CA THR A 208 -13.93 -1.57 -5.26
C THR A 208 -12.66 -1.24 -6.02
N SER A 209 -12.66 -0.11 -6.72
CA SER A 209 -11.47 0.53 -7.29
C SER A 209 -10.98 1.71 -6.42
N LEU A 210 -11.76 2.12 -5.42
CA LEU A 210 -11.45 3.28 -4.57
C LEU A 210 -10.13 3.09 -3.83
N GLN A 211 -9.36 4.17 -3.72
CA GLN A 211 -8.08 4.21 -3.02
C GLN A 211 -7.04 3.17 -3.51
N SER A 212 -7.22 2.58 -4.69
CA SER A 212 -6.27 1.62 -5.25
C SER A 212 -5.04 2.27 -5.89
N GLY A 213 -5.08 3.57 -6.08
CA GLY A 213 -4.01 4.38 -6.69
C GLY A 213 -3.52 5.53 -5.84
N MET A 214 -2.59 6.32 -6.38
CA MET A 214 -2.01 7.52 -5.73
C MET A 214 -1.41 7.27 -4.34
N ASP A 215 -1.58 8.23 -3.43
CA ASP A 215 -0.99 8.25 -2.09
C ASP A 215 -1.96 7.65 -1.06
N ASN A 216 -2.27 6.39 -1.30
CA ASN A 216 -3.16 5.58 -0.49
C ASN A 216 -2.49 4.28 -0.06
N VAL A 217 -3.13 3.60 0.88
CA VAL A 217 -2.83 2.21 1.19
C VAL A 217 -3.17 1.34 -0.01
N ARG A 218 -2.20 0.55 -0.46
CA ARG A 218 -2.36 -0.36 -1.60
C ARG A 218 -3.08 -1.63 -1.17
N ASN A 219 -3.37 -2.49 -2.15
CA ASN A 219 -4.00 -3.77 -1.86
C ASN A 219 -3.22 -4.52 -0.78
N PRO A 220 -3.85 -4.95 0.33
CA PRO A 220 -3.21 -5.84 1.31
C PRO A 220 -2.87 -7.19 0.67
N VAL A 221 -1.63 -7.62 0.84
CA VAL A 221 -1.10 -8.87 0.27
C VAL A 221 -1.04 -9.93 1.36
N GLY A 222 -1.43 -11.15 1.03
CA GLY A 222 -1.31 -12.31 1.89
C GLY A 222 -0.77 -13.52 1.13
N ASN A 223 -0.76 -14.69 1.76
CA ASN A 223 -0.27 -15.91 1.15
C ASN A 223 -1.08 -16.25 -0.13
N PRO A 224 -0.45 -16.30 -1.31
CA PRO A 224 -1.15 -16.64 -2.55
C PRO A 224 -1.63 -18.08 -2.60
N LEU A 225 -1.10 -18.95 -1.73
CA LEU A 225 -1.47 -20.35 -1.60
C LEU A 225 -2.31 -20.62 -0.33
N ALA A 226 -2.93 -19.59 0.25
CA ALA A 226 -3.71 -19.71 1.48
C ALA A 226 -4.77 -20.84 1.38
N GLY A 227 -4.73 -21.76 2.33
CA GLY A 227 -5.60 -22.93 2.41
C GLY A 227 -5.12 -24.18 1.66
N ILE A 228 -4.03 -24.08 0.88
CA ILE A 228 -3.42 -25.23 0.14
C ILE A 228 -1.90 -25.31 0.33
N ASP A 229 -1.31 -24.37 1.00
CA ASP A 229 0.14 -24.31 1.26
C ASP A 229 0.51 -25.32 2.37
N PRO A 230 1.39 -26.31 2.11
CA PRO A 230 1.81 -27.25 3.15
C PRO A 230 2.64 -26.61 4.27
N HIS A 231 3.17 -25.41 4.05
CA HIS A 231 3.96 -24.64 5.01
C HIS A 231 3.18 -23.45 5.61
N GLU A 232 1.84 -23.47 5.46
CA GLU A 232 0.99 -22.41 5.99
C GLU A 232 1.07 -22.38 7.53
N ILE A 233 1.31 -21.19 8.07
CA ILE A 233 1.35 -20.91 9.50
C ILE A 233 -0.01 -20.35 9.95
N VAL A 234 -0.59 -19.50 9.10
CA VAL A 234 -1.88 -18.85 9.37
C VAL A 234 -2.59 -18.49 8.06
N ASP A 235 -3.91 -18.64 8.05
CA ASP A 235 -4.75 -18.14 6.96
C ASP A 235 -4.74 -16.61 6.96
N THR A 236 -4.15 -16.01 5.92
CA THR A 236 -4.01 -14.56 5.79
C THR A 236 -5.25 -13.85 5.28
N ARG A 237 -6.21 -14.58 4.70
CA ARG A 237 -7.42 -14.03 4.07
C ARG A 237 -8.30 -13.20 5.02
N PRO A 238 -8.57 -13.62 6.26
CA PRO A 238 -9.33 -12.80 7.22
C PRO A 238 -8.64 -11.47 7.52
N TYR A 239 -7.32 -11.48 7.74
CA TYR A 239 -6.55 -10.27 8.09
C TYR A 239 -6.46 -9.28 6.93
N THR A 240 -6.20 -9.76 5.72
CA THR A 240 -6.14 -8.90 4.52
C THR A 240 -7.49 -8.29 4.20
N ASN A 241 -8.60 -9.01 4.43
CA ASN A 241 -9.96 -8.50 4.30
C ASN A 241 -10.26 -7.41 5.33
N LEU A 242 -9.92 -7.62 6.61
CA LEU A 242 -10.06 -6.63 7.66
C LEU A 242 -9.25 -5.36 7.37
N LEU A 243 -7.99 -5.52 6.95
CA LEU A 243 -7.15 -4.39 6.54
C LEU A 243 -7.75 -3.63 5.35
N SER A 244 -8.25 -4.33 4.34
CA SER A 244 -8.89 -3.71 3.18
C SER A 244 -10.17 -2.96 3.57
N ALA A 245 -11.02 -3.56 4.39
CA ALA A 245 -12.24 -2.95 4.91
C ALA A 245 -11.94 -1.68 5.71
N PHE A 246 -10.94 -1.74 6.60
CA PHE A 246 -10.51 -0.59 7.40
C PHE A 246 -10.00 0.56 6.52
N VAL A 247 -9.03 0.30 5.63
CA VAL A 247 -8.38 1.38 4.85
C VAL A 247 -9.27 1.99 3.79
N THR A 248 -10.40 1.35 3.44
CA THR A 248 -11.38 1.85 2.48
C THR A 248 -12.71 2.26 3.11
N ALA A 249 -12.84 2.18 4.43
CA ALA A 249 -14.12 2.34 5.14
C ALA A 249 -15.24 1.48 4.50
N ASN A 250 -14.96 0.18 4.33
CA ASN A 250 -15.85 -0.77 3.66
C ASN A 250 -16.26 -0.31 2.25
N SER A 251 -15.27 0.02 1.42
CA SER A 251 -15.40 0.47 0.03
C SER A 251 -16.10 1.82 -0.17
N ARG A 252 -16.35 2.58 0.89
CA ARG A 252 -16.95 3.93 0.81
C ARG A 252 -15.94 5.04 0.64
N GLY A 253 -14.66 4.75 0.87
CA GLY A 253 -13.56 5.70 0.90
C GLY A 253 -13.27 6.20 2.32
N ASN A 254 -12.01 6.07 2.74
CA ASN A 254 -11.56 6.49 4.08
C ASN A 254 -10.78 7.81 3.98
N LEU A 255 -11.45 8.93 4.24
CA LEU A 255 -10.87 10.27 4.11
C LEU A 255 -9.65 10.48 5.02
N ALA A 256 -9.60 9.84 6.18
CA ALA A 256 -8.46 9.93 7.08
C ALA A 256 -7.14 9.41 6.46
N PHE A 257 -7.23 8.51 5.48
CA PHE A 257 -6.06 7.87 4.85
C PHE A 257 -5.99 8.05 3.33
N THR A 258 -6.78 8.93 2.73
CA THR A 258 -6.72 9.24 1.29
C THR A 258 -5.58 10.15 0.91
N ASN A 259 -4.94 10.79 1.87
CA ASN A 259 -3.88 11.77 1.67
C ASN A 259 -2.61 11.44 2.47
N LEU A 260 -2.08 10.25 2.29
CA LEU A 260 -0.76 9.89 2.82
C LEU A 260 0.36 10.66 2.10
N PRO A 261 1.55 10.80 2.68
CA PRO A 261 2.70 11.41 2.00
C PRO A 261 3.03 10.70 0.68
N ARG A 262 2.85 9.37 0.63
CA ARG A 262 3.07 8.51 -0.53
C ARG A 262 2.23 7.24 -0.43
N LYS A 263 2.20 6.43 -1.53
CA LYS A 263 1.65 5.07 -1.51
C LYS A 263 2.26 4.27 -0.37
N TRP A 264 1.45 3.43 0.27
CA TRP A 264 1.83 2.60 1.39
C TRP A 264 1.41 1.15 1.14
N ASN A 265 2.28 0.21 1.41
CA ASN A 265 2.12 -1.20 1.13
C ASN A 265 2.07 -1.99 2.44
N VAL A 266 1.16 -2.94 2.53
CA VAL A 266 1.03 -3.84 3.68
C VAL A 266 0.93 -5.28 3.22
N CYS A 267 1.52 -6.19 4.00
CA CYS A 267 1.31 -7.62 3.84
C CYS A 267 1.14 -8.32 5.18
N VAL A 268 0.47 -9.45 5.14
CA VAL A 268 0.35 -10.42 6.23
C VAL A 268 1.01 -11.71 5.74
N VAL A 269 2.08 -12.11 6.38
CA VAL A 269 2.80 -13.34 6.04
C VAL A 269 2.02 -14.53 6.55
N GLY A 270 1.81 -15.52 5.69
CA GLY A 270 1.05 -16.73 6.01
C GLY A 270 1.86 -18.01 6.00
N SER A 271 3.08 -17.97 5.45
CA SER A 271 3.90 -19.14 5.20
C SER A 271 5.36 -18.92 5.54
N HIS A 272 6.09 -20.01 5.81
CA HIS A 272 7.55 -19.99 5.90
C HIS A 272 8.24 -19.61 4.60
N ASP A 273 7.59 -19.75 3.45
CA ASP A 273 8.15 -19.46 2.12
C ASP A 273 8.16 -17.97 1.76
N LEU A 274 7.54 -17.11 2.59
CA LEU A 274 7.57 -15.66 2.47
C LEU A 274 7.16 -15.10 1.10
N TYR A 275 6.17 -15.70 0.46
CA TYR A 275 5.67 -15.30 -0.87
C TYR A 275 5.22 -13.82 -0.94
N GLU A 276 4.85 -13.25 0.18
CA GLU A 276 4.39 -11.87 0.32
C GLU A 276 5.52 -10.84 0.26
N HIS A 277 6.78 -11.31 0.28
CA HIS A 277 7.97 -10.46 0.30
C HIS A 277 7.91 -9.38 1.41
N PRO A 278 7.87 -9.76 2.70
CA PRO A 278 7.67 -8.82 3.81
C PRO A 278 8.68 -7.68 3.83
N HIS A 279 9.92 -7.96 3.43
CA HIS A 279 11.03 -6.99 3.46
C HIS A 279 10.88 -5.80 2.50
N ILE A 280 9.95 -5.83 1.54
CA ILE A 280 9.71 -4.72 0.60
C ILE A 280 8.39 -3.98 0.85
N ASN A 281 7.68 -4.28 1.94
CA ASN A 281 6.45 -3.62 2.33
C ASN A 281 6.70 -2.54 3.39
N ASP A 282 5.87 -1.50 3.40
CA ASP A 282 5.95 -0.43 4.40
C ASP A 282 5.57 -0.96 5.79
N LEU A 283 4.67 -1.95 5.85
CA LEU A 283 4.36 -2.73 7.05
C LEU A 283 4.19 -4.20 6.67
N ALA A 284 4.78 -5.10 7.46
CA ALA A 284 4.57 -6.53 7.34
C ALA A 284 4.27 -7.14 8.72
N TYR A 285 3.24 -7.98 8.76
CA TYR A 285 2.85 -8.78 9.92
C TYR A 285 3.46 -10.17 9.77
N MET A 286 4.39 -10.53 10.68
CA MET A 286 5.10 -11.81 10.70
C MET A 286 4.50 -12.70 11.78
N PRO A 287 3.81 -13.80 11.45
CA PRO A 287 3.12 -14.63 12.42
C PRO A 287 4.11 -15.25 13.45
N THR A 288 3.72 -15.24 14.71
CA THR A 288 4.49 -15.82 15.79
C THR A 288 3.63 -16.10 17.01
N ILE A 289 4.15 -16.91 17.91
CA ILE A 289 3.54 -17.18 19.23
C ILE A 289 4.43 -16.57 20.30
N LYS A 290 3.84 -15.78 21.21
CA LYS A 290 4.49 -15.24 22.39
C LYS A 290 3.64 -15.59 23.63
N ASP A 291 4.27 -16.21 24.61
CA ASP A 291 3.62 -16.62 25.87
C ASP A 291 2.33 -17.45 25.65
N GLY A 292 2.36 -18.35 24.65
CA GLY A 292 1.23 -19.21 24.27
C GLY A 292 0.10 -18.51 23.52
N ARG A 293 0.23 -17.22 23.21
CA ARG A 293 -0.75 -16.45 22.43
C ARG A 293 -0.26 -16.22 20.99
N PHE A 294 -1.16 -16.38 20.04
CA PHE A 294 -0.90 -16.10 18.65
C PHE A 294 -0.95 -14.58 18.37
N GLY A 295 -0.02 -14.11 17.53
CA GLY A 295 0.07 -12.74 17.11
C GLY A 295 1.14 -12.55 16.05
N PHE A 296 1.65 -11.32 15.91
CA PHE A 296 2.59 -10.95 14.86
C PHE A 296 3.74 -10.13 15.40
N ASN A 297 4.95 -10.41 14.94
CA ASN A 297 6.03 -9.45 14.95
C ASN A 297 5.89 -8.50 13.76
N LEU A 298 6.42 -7.29 13.87
CA LEU A 298 6.26 -6.27 12.83
C LEU A 298 7.60 -5.95 12.15
N LEU A 299 7.54 -5.84 10.81
CA LEU A 299 8.60 -5.21 10.02
C LEU A 299 8.06 -3.92 9.40
N VAL A 300 8.85 -2.84 9.40
CA VAL A 300 8.44 -1.52 8.93
C VAL A 300 9.46 -0.89 7.98
N GLY A 301 8.99 -0.04 7.07
CA GLY A 301 9.82 0.81 6.22
C GLY A 301 10.45 0.13 5.01
N GLY A 302 9.99 -1.06 4.62
CA GLY A 302 10.48 -1.73 3.42
C GLY A 302 10.14 -0.98 2.13
N PHE A 303 11.10 -0.98 1.20
CA PHE A 303 10.95 -0.29 -0.06
C PHE A 303 11.76 -0.94 -1.19
N PHE A 304 11.11 -1.08 -2.34
CA PHE A 304 11.76 -1.55 -3.56
C PHE A 304 11.48 -0.65 -4.75
N SER A 305 12.54 -0.22 -5.42
CA SER A 305 12.46 0.43 -6.73
C SER A 305 13.77 0.24 -7.50
N PRO A 306 13.80 0.46 -8.84
CA PRO A 306 15.02 0.38 -9.63
C PRO A 306 16.14 1.33 -9.18
N LYS A 307 15.77 2.42 -8.48
CA LYS A 307 16.72 3.46 -8.02
C LYS A 307 17.21 3.25 -6.61
N ARG A 308 16.45 2.58 -5.77
CA ARG A 308 16.77 2.32 -4.35
C ARG A 308 15.99 1.12 -3.85
N CYS A 309 16.65 0.31 -3.06
CA CYS A 309 16.06 -0.75 -2.26
C CYS A 309 16.41 -0.51 -0.79
N ALA A 310 15.44 -0.70 0.09
CA ALA A 310 15.65 -0.73 1.53
C ALA A 310 14.82 -1.87 2.12
N GLU A 311 15.47 -2.72 2.89
CA GLU A 311 14.78 -3.77 3.61
C GLU A 311 13.99 -3.18 4.78
N ALA A 312 12.81 -3.74 5.04
CA ALA A 312 12.03 -3.42 6.23
C ALA A 312 12.81 -3.84 7.48
N VAL A 313 12.75 -3.00 8.50
CA VAL A 313 13.43 -3.24 9.78
C VAL A 313 12.43 -3.76 10.83
N PRO A 314 12.86 -4.64 11.75
CA PRO A 314 12.03 -5.04 12.88
C PRO A 314 11.66 -3.83 13.75
N LEU A 315 10.37 -3.72 14.11
CA LEU A 315 9.89 -2.68 15.03
C LEU A 315 10.11 -3.07 16.50
N ASP A 316 10.60 -4.28 16.77
CA ASP A 316 10.75 -4.84 18.13
C ASP A 316 9.44 -4.81 18.95
N ALA A 317 8.34 -5.06 18.26
CA ALA A 317 7.00 -5.11 18.83
C ALA A 317 6.29 -6.41 18.43
N TRP A 318 5.61 -7.01 19.39
CA TRP A 318 4.68 -8.10 19.16
C TRP A 318 3.25 -7.62 19.35
N VAL A 319 2.38 -7.99 18.43
CA VAL A 319 0.98 -7.56 18.36
C VAL A 319 0.07 -8.78 18.43
N PRO A 320 -0.86 -8.85 19.39
CA PRO A 320 -1.90 -9.86 19.38
C PRO A 320 -2.70 -9.81 18.06
N SER A 321 -3.22 -10.95 17.62
CA SER A 321 -4.00 -11.05 16.38
C SER A 321 -5.19 -10.09 16.31
N ASP A 322 -5.80 -9.79 17.46
CA ASP A 322 -6.96 -8.90 17.56
C ASP A 322 -6.59 -7.42 17.40
N ASP A 323 -5.33 -7.07 17.62
CA ASP A 323 -4.83 -5.69 17.58
C ASP A 323 -4.23 -5.30 16.22
N VAL A 324 -4.37 -6.13 15.18
CA VAL A 324 -3.86 -5.86 13.82
C VAL A 324 -4.37 -4.51 13.29
N ILE A 325 -5.67 -4.22 13.44
CA ILE A 325 -6.26 -2.97 12.93
C ILE A 325 -5.90 -1.75 13.79
N PRO A 326 -6.01 -1.77 15.14
CA PRO A 326 -5.52 -0.68 15.98
C PRO A 326 -4.06 -0.29 15.71
N VAL A 327 -3.18 -1.27 15.57
CA VAL A 327 -1.77 -1.02 15.28
C VAL A 327 -1.55 -0.49 13.88
N CYS A 328 -2.22 -1.06 12.87
CA CYS A 328 -2.18 -0.53 11.50
C CYS A 328 -2.62 0.94 11.47
N LYS A 329 -3.69 1.28 12.19
CA LYS A 329 -4.19 2.65 12.33
C LYS A 329 -3.13 3.57 12.92
N ALA A 330 -2.53 3.22 14.04
CA ALA A 330 -1.51 4.02 14.71
C ALA A 330 -0.29 4.29 13.79
N ILE A 331 0.19 3.27 13.09
CA ILE A 331 1.32 3.40 12.14
C ILE A 331 0.94 4.30 10.95
N LEU A 332 -0.28 4.17 10.42
CA LEU A 332 -0.77 5.01 9.32
C LEU A 332 -0.95 6.47 9.75
N GLU A 333 -1.45 6.71 10.97
CA GLU A 333 -1.57 8.05 11.55
C GLU A 333 -0.21 8.68 11.75
N ALA A 334 0.74 7.97 12.35
CA ALA A 334 2.12 8.45 12.49
C ALA A 334 2.75 8.80 11.12
N TYR A 335 2.57 7.95 10.12
CA TYR A 335 3.07 8.20 8.77
C TYR A 335 2.38 9.38 8.08
N ARG A 336 1.05 9.51 8.21
CA ARG A 336 0.26 10.64 7.69
C ARG A 336 0.72 11.95 8.31
N ASP A 337 0.90 11.94 9.63
CA ASP A 337 1.10 13.12 10.45
C ASP A 337 2.56 13.61 10.40
N LEU A 338 3.52 12.71 10.40
CA LEU A 338 4.94 13.03 10.51
C LEU A 338 5.70 12.91 9.18
N GLY A 339 5.16 12.19 8.20
CA GLY A 339 5.84 11.96 6.92
C GLY A 339 6.06 13.23 6.12
N THR A 340 7.27 13.39 5.55
CA THR A 340 7.61 14.55 4.71
C THR A 340 6.86 14.56 3.39
N ARG A 341 6.48 15.74 2.88
CA ARG A 341 5.73 15.95 1.64
C ARG A 341 6.44 16.88 0.64
N GLY A 342 7.67 17.26 0.91
CA GLY A 342 8.46 18.09 0.03
C GLY A 342 8.93 17.34 -1.22
N ASN A 343 10.09 16.72 -1.15
CA ASN A 343 10.64 15.96 -2.28
C ASN A 343 9.91 14.63 -2.48
N ARG A 344 9.20 14.49 -3.61
CA ARG A 344 8.41 13.29 -3.97
C ARG A 344 9.19 11.96 -3.92
N GLN A 345 10.50 12.01 -4.11
CA GLN A 345 11.35 10.80 -4.03
C GLN A 345 11.68 10.40 -2.59
N LYS A 346 11.51 11.33 -1.64
CA LYS A 346 11.81 11.14 -0.22
C LYS A 346 10.56 11.11 0.68
N THR A 347 9.40 10.75 0.14
CA THR A 347 8.12 10.76 0.87
C THR A 347 7.62 9.36 1.27
N ARG A 348 8.37 8.27 0.98
CA ARG A 348 8.01 6.92 1.43
C ARG A 348 8.29 6.76 2.94
N MET A 349 7.59 5.81 3.57
CA MET A 349 7.70 5.55 5.00
C MET A 349 9.14 5.25 5.47
N MET A 350 9.95 4.59 4.64
CA MET A 350 11.37 4.35 4.94
C MET A 350 12.15 5.62 5.32
N TRP A 351 11.81 6.76 4.71
CA TRP A 351 12.47 8.03 5.01
C TRP A 351 12.05 8.59 6.38
N LEU A 352 10.79 8.37 6.78
CA LEU A 352 10.35 8.68 8.13
C LEU A 352 11.07 7.81 9.15
N ILE A 353 11.24 6.51 8.87
CA ILE A 353 11.99 5.62 9.76
C ILE A 353 13.45 6.07 9.88
N ASP A 354 14.12 6.40 8.76
CA ASP A 354 15.49 6.93 8.77
C ASP A 354 15.59 8.22 9.61
N GLU A 355 14.61 9.13 9.48
CA GLU A 355 14.54 10.40 10.23
C GLU A 355 14.38 10.14 11.75
N LEU A 356 13.46 9.27 12.15
CA LEU A 356 13.20 8.93 13.56
C LEU A 356 14.40 8.23 14.21
N VAL A 357 15.06 7.32 13.51
CA VAL A 357 16.26 6.64 14.00
C VAL A 357 17.40 7.62 14.18
N SER A 358 17.59 8.54 13.24
CA SER A 358 18.62 9.57 13.33
C SER A 358 18.37 10.52 14.52
N PHE A 359 17.10 10.88 14.76
CA PHE A 359 16.70 11.71 15.88
C PHE A 359 16.98 11.04 17.23
N SER A 360 16.58 9.78 17.39
CA SER A 360 16.85 8.99 18.60
C SER A 360 18.36 8.83 18.87
N SER A 361 19.15 8.65 17.82
CA SER A 361 20.62 8.56 17.93
C SER A 361 21.26 9.88 18.33
N SER A 362 20.71 11.02 17.87
CA SER A 362 21.21 12.34 18.22
C SER A 362 20.87 12.74 19.66
N SER A 363 19.71 12.32 20.17
CA SER A 363 19.33 12.55 21.58
C SER A 363 20.11 11.68 22.57
N LEU A 364 20.70 10.58 22.10
CA LEU A 364 21.59 9.71 22.90
C LEU A 364 23.06 10.19 22.86
N LEU A 365 23.42 11.16 22.01
CA LEU A 365 24.77 11.68 21.85
C LEU A 365 25.00 13.02 22.61
N LEU A 366 24.11 13.40 23.51
CA LEU A 366 24.35 14.47 24.49
C LEU A 366 24.46 13.87 25.89
N PRO A 367 25.60 13.25 26.26
CA PRO A 367 25.96 13.12 27.65
C PRO A 367 26.97 14.22 27.97
N ASP A 368 26.69 14.91 29.06
CA ASP A 368 27.68 15.61 29.89
C ASP A 368 28.72 16.48 29.19
N LEU A 369 28.41 17.76 29.01
CA LEU A 369 29.35 18.86 29.20
C LEU A 369 28.70 19.93 30.07
#